data_c646ef8a7c3d16df9959fa65b07000f8
#
_entry.id   c646ef8a7c3d16df9959fa65b07000f8
#
_cell.length_a   1.000
_cell.length_b   1.000
_cell.length_c   1.000
_cell.angle_alpha   90.00
_cell.angle_beta   90.00
_cell.angle_gamma   90.00
#
_symmetry.space_group_name_H-M   'P 1'
#
loop_
_entity.id
_entity.type
_entity.pdbx_description
1 polymer ?
#
loop_
_entity_poly.entity_id
_entity_poly.type
_entity_poly.pdbx_seq_one_letter_code
_entity_poly.pdbx_strand_id
1 'polypeptide(L)'
;MSVVNGTSEADVLSGTDGNASDREIIGGAGNDWLWGGDGADHFVGGEGYDTVSYSNSLEGVRVEDFTNYGELTDAYGDTFTGIEAIQGSGFDDVIYRHKDFMSIDGADGHDTVSYRNAFDPVNILIGGGFNAAGDTLINVEEVIGSGSADHFTVNHGDVTVAGGGGGDVYTINSAGVTVEEIEGYMGGTDHVYTSLSELRLSAFVENLTYTGTADFIGYGNDENNTIIAGAGNDVLLGGAGADNFEGGAGIDIVSYDDSTEGLSASLKWGVQSGIAFHDVYIDIEGLRGSQFNDVLEGDWGDNMLEGGAGDDQIQGGDGNDHIYGGLASGLDVGGQSDSLSGGAGDDVIVGAANDLFTWASGDDGNDIITLGRGFAFGGEGNDILTATGSDYMLQGDGGNDVLILNLAGQSNAGGRAYGGQGDDTYVVNTTGLVTIKDEGLDISDTLILNTIANASQLSVTRIGNDAFLHSANDGSSGVPDNGVKLADWYAGFNTIEHIQTADGQAFELPVSGDAFAMFG
;
A
#
# COMPACT_ATOMS: atom_id res chain seq x y z
N MET A 1 25.90 35.17 -48.22
CA MET A 1 24.61 35.31 -47.54
C MET A 1 23.67 36.10 -48.44
N SER A 2 22.55 35.54 -48.83
CA SER A 2 21.43 36.30 -49.42
C SER A 2 20.60 36.89 -48.26
N VAL A 3 19.99 38.05 -48.49
CA VAL A 3 19.20 38.74 -47.45
C VAL A 3 17.75 38.77 -47.89
N VAL A 4 16.85 38.31 -47.02
CA VAL A 4 15.40 38.38 -47.15
C VAL A 4 14.92 39.42 -46.14
N ASN A 5 14.23 40.45 -46.54
CA ASN A 5 13.76 41.52 -45.66
C ASN A 5 12.21 41.55 -45.65
N GLY A 6 11.66 41.65 -44.49
CA GLY A 6 10.26 41.97 -44.24
C GLY A 6 10.00 43.49 -44.21
N THR A 7 8.84 43.84 -43.69
CA THR A 7 8.31 45.19 -43.65
C THR A 7 8.10 45.73 -42.25
N SER A 8 7.17 46.63 -42.04
CA SER A 8 6.75 47.11 -40.73
C SER A 8 5.39 46.52 -40.29
N GLU A 9 4.95 45.50 -40.93
CA GLU A 9 3.71 44.75 -40.63
C GLU A 9 4.06 43.28 -40.49
N ALA A 10 3.14 42.46 -39.97
CA ALA A 10 3.34 41.02 -39.83
C ALA A 10 3.59 40.34 -41.18
N ASP A 11 4.74 39.77 -41.36
CA ASP A 11 5.24 39.15 -42.57
C ASP A 11 5.36 37.63 -42.47
N VAL A 12 5.31 36.96 -43.60
CA VAL A 12 5.61 35.54 -43.75
C VAL A 12 6.79 35.43 -44.72
N LEU A 13 7.97 35.17 -44.19
CA LEU A 13 9.21 35.19 -44.94
C LEU A 13 9.80 33.79 -45.08
N SER A 14 10.11 33.41 -46.31
CA SER A 14 10.74 32.12 -46.58
C SER A 14 12.05 32.34 -47.33
N GLY A 15 13.13 31.78 -46.79
CA GLY A 15 14.41 31.67 -47.45
C GLY A 15 14.50 30.56 -48.50
N THR A 16 13.48 29.73 -48.66
CA THR A 16 13.49 28.52 -49.48
C THR A 16 13.47 28.81 -50.98
N ASP A 17 14.63 29.06 -51.57
CA ASP A 17 14.80 29.15 -53.05
C ASP A 17 15.43 27.87 -53.66
N GLY A 18 15.54 26.79 -52.90
CA GLY A 18 16.10 25.49 -53.30
C GLY A 18 17.63 25.41 -53.32
N ASN A 19 18.31 26.39 -52.72
CA ASN A 19 19.75 26.37 -52.54
C ASN A 19 20.09 26.25 -51.03
N ALA A 20 20.88 25.27 -50.67
CA ALA A 20 21.49 25.14 -49.34
C ALA A 20 22.57 26.23 -49.16
N SER A 21 22.17 27.47 -48.92
CA SER A 21 23.11 28.60 -48.72
C SER A 21 22.64 29.45 -47.56
N ASP A 22 23.60 29.78 -46.68
CA ASP A 22 23.42 30.67 -45.53
C ASP A 22 22.71 31.97 -45.93
N ARG A 23 21.69 32.36 -45.16
CA ARG A 23 20.88 33.57 -45.39
C ARG A 23 20.82 34.45 -44.16
N GLU A 24 20.43 35.67 -44.41
CA GLU A 24 20.00 36.58 -43.34
C GLU A 24 18.50 36.87 -43.61
N ILE A 25 17.64 36.54 -42.64
CA ILE A 25 16.19 36.69 -42.73
C ILE A 25 15.79 37.69 -41.64
N ILE A 26 15.28 38.85 -42.11
CA ILE A 26 14.98 39.99 -41.22
C ILE A 26 13.45 40.22 -41.29
N GLY A 27 12.74 40.00 -40.17
CA GLY A 27 11.29 40.23 -40.07
C GLY A 27 10.93 41.67 -40.16
N GLY A 28 11.41 42.49 -39.28
CA GLY A 28 11.18 43.95 -39.30
C GLY A 28 10.38 44.43 -38.11
N ALA A 29 9.18 44.90 -38.31
CA ALA A 29 8.26 45.21 -37.23
C ALA A 29 6.94 44.46 -37.48
N GLY A 30 6.32 44.00 -36.42
CA GLY A 30 5.11 43.14 -36.53
C GLY A 30 5.38 41.78 -35.96
N ASN A 31 4.44 40.88 -36.06
CA ASN A 31 4.63 39.51 -35.61
C ASN A 31 4.93 38.64 -36.82
N ASP A 32 6.18 38.30 -37.00
CA ASP A 32 6.69 37.71 -38.24
C ASP A 32 6.84 36.18 -38.10
N TRP A 33 6.70 35.50 -39.25
CA TRP A 33 6.86 34.05 -39.34
C TRP A 33 7.98 33.74 -40.34
N LEU A 34 9.06 33.13 -39.91
CA LEU A 34 10.33 33.05 -40.63
C LEU A 34 10.71 31.58 -40.89
N TRP A 35 11.13 31.24 -42.10
CA TRP A 35 11.68 29.95 -42.49
C TRP A 35 13.04 30.12 -43.18
N GLY A 36 14.06 29.40 -42.71
CA GLY A 36 15.41 29.41 -43.30
C GLY A 36 15.53 28.45 -44.48
N GLY A 37 15.18 27.19 -44.29
CA GLY A 37 15.52 26.07 -45.13
C GLY A 37 16.93 25.53 -44.84
N ASP A 38 17.51 24.82 -45.81
CA ASP A 38 18.86 24.24 -45.60
C ASP A 38 19.93 25.33 -45.48
N GLY A 39 20.92 25.14 -44.62
CA GLY A 39 22.07 26.02 -44.45
C GLY A 39 22.12 26.65 -43.05
N ALA A 40 23.18 27.41 -42.76
CA ALA A 40 23.31 28.14 -41.54
C ALA A 40 22.71 29.55 -41.69
N ASP A 41 21.52 29.77 -41.20
CA ASP A 41 20.75 30.98 -41.40
C ASP A 41 20.85 31.93 -40.17
N HIS A 42 20.75 33.23 -40.44
CA HIS A 42 20.69 34.24 -39.40
C HIS A 42 19.29 34.88 -39.37
N PHE A 43 18.51 34.56 -38.35
CA PHE A 43 17.18 35.10 -38.13
C PHE A 43 17.23 36.35 -37.25
N VAL A 44 16.61 37.41 -37.74
CA VAL A 44 16.40 38.66 -37.02
C VAL A 44 14.92 38.97 -37.00
N GLY A 45 14.23 38.77 -35.90
CA GLY A 45 12.80 39.07 -35.77
C GLY A 45 12.53 40.55 -35.88
N GLY A 46 12.89 41.32 -34.88
CA GLY A 46 12.76 42.77 -34.90
C GLY A 46 11.88 43.29 -33.78
N GLU A 47 10.88 44.13 -34.07
CA GLU A 47 9.88 44.57 -33.11
C GLU A 47 8.61 43.69 -33.24
N GLY A 48 8.24 42.97 -32.17
CA GLY A 48 7.02 42.19 -32.20
C GLY A 48 7.15 40.85 -31.52
N TYR A 49 6.32 39.91 -31.92
CA TYR A 49 6.40 38.51 -31.47
C TYR A 49 6.70 37.66 -32.72
N ASP A 50 7.92 37.22 -32.85
CA ASP A 50 8.46 36.64 -34.06
C ASP A 50 8.71 35.14 -33.89
N THR A 51 8.36 34.36 -34.90
CA THR A 51 8.44 32.89 -34.86
C THR A 51 9.35 32.37 -35.97
N VAL A 52 10.32 31.55 -35.59
CA VAL A 52 11.03 30.70 -36.55
C VAL A 52 10.39 29.33 -36.59
N SER A 53 10.10 28.83 -37.78
CA SER A 53 9.43 27.54 -37.99
C SER A 53 10.28 26.60 -38.84
N TYR A 54 10.37 25.36 -38.39
CA TYR A 54 10.98 24.23 -39.10
C TYR A 54 9.92 23.23 -39.62
N SER A 55 8.64 23.63 -39.65
CA SER A 55 7.54 22.76 -40.07
C SER A 55 7.65 22.19 -41.50
N ASN A 56 8.55 22.74 -42.31
CA ASN A 56 8.84 22.25 -43.65
C ASN A 56 10.02 21.28 -43.71
N SER A 57 10.73 21.05 -42.60
CA SER A 57 11.82 20.06 -42.57
C SER A 57 11.31 18.66 -42.85
N LEU A 58 12.14 17.86 -43.50
CA LEU A 58 11.82 16.47 -43.87
C LEU A 58 12.35 15.45 -42.85
N GLU A 59 12.97 15.95 -41.79
CA GLU A 59 13.52 15.17 -40.64
C GLU A 59 13.47 16.01 -39.37
N GLY A 60 13.69 15.37 -38.22
CA GLY A 60 13.77 16.07 -36.93
C GLY A 60 14.89 17.10 -36.92
N VAL A 61 14.65 18.22 -36.25
CA VAL A 61 15.63 19.31 -36.14
C VAL A 61 16.27 19.39 -34.78
N ARG A 62 17.49 19.88 -34.77
CA ARG A 62 18.23 20.18 -33.55
C ARG A 62 18.56 21.66 -33.50
N VAL A 63 17.86 22.42 -32.69
CA VAL A 63 18.03 23.86 -32.53
C VAL A 63 18.97 24.13 -31.37
N GLU A 64 20.19 24.65 -31.65
CA GLU A 64 21.21 24.99 -30.66
C GLU A 64 21.80 26.38 -30.92
N ASP A 65 22.16 27.10 -29.84
CA ASP A 65 22.82 28.44 -29.95
C ASP A 65 24.36 28.33 -30.14
N PHE A 66 24.94 27.15 -30.16
CA PHE A 66 26.39 26.95 -30.22
C PHE A 66 26.83 26.09 -31.40
N THR A 67 27.66 26.65 -32.24
CA THR A 67 28.33 25.94 -33.34
C THR A 67 29.33 24.93 -32.82
N ASN A 68 28.92 23.70 -32.48
CA ASN A 68 29.80 22.55 -32.49
C ASN A 68 29.07 21.24 -32.15
N TYR A 69 29.24 20.31 -33.04
CA TYR A 69 29.01 18.86 -33.02
C TYR A 69 27.69 18.34 -33.62
N GLY A 70 27.69 18.08 -34.90
CA GLY A 70 27.59 16.67 -35.34
C GLY A 70 26.39 16.23 -36.12
N GLU A 71 25.29 16.90 -36.32
CA GLU A 71 24.27 16.40 -37.26
C GLU A 71 23.77 17.55 -38.16
N LEU A 72 23.76 17.32 -39.46
CA LEU A 72 23.33 18.29 -40.46
C LEU A 72 21.80 18.23 -40.57
N THR A 73 21.09 18.99 -39.74
CA THR A 73 19.64 19.22 -39.83
C THR A 73 19.41 20.62 -40.40
N ASP A 74 18.18 20.95 -40.80
CA ASP A 74 17.82 22.28 -41.32
C ASP A 74 18.16 23.43 -40.35
N ALA A 75 18.24 23.17 -39.04
CA ALA A 75 18.61 24.14 -38.02
C ALA A 75 20.14 24.23 -37.76
N TYR A 76 20.97 23.50 -38.49
CA TYR A 76 22.42 23.45 -38.22
C TYR A 76 23.11 24.78 -38.53
N GLY A 77 23.63 25.41 -37.48
CA GLY A 77 24.36 26.65 -37.56
C GLY A 77 23.49 27.91 -37.62
N ASP A 78 22.20 27.76 -37.42
CA ASP A 78 21.27 28.86 -37.31
C ASP A 78 21.55 29.74 -36.09
N THR A 79 21.28 31.02 -36.22
CA THR A 79 21.43 32.00 -35.17
C THR A 79 20.21 32.88 -35.05
N PHE A 80 19.84 33.27 -33.84
CA PHE A 80 18.59 33.94 -33.51
C PHE A 80 18.85 35.29 -32.83
N THR A 81 18.12 36.32 -33.25
CA THR A 81 18.11 37.64 -32.64
C THR A 81 16.71 38.21 -32.62
N GLY A 82 16.15 38.50 -31.45
CA GLY A 82 14.80 39.02 -31.33
C GLY A 82 13.77 38.02 -31.91
N ILE A 83 13.89 36.73 -31.54
CA ILE A 83 12.95 35.66 -31.85
C ILE A 83 12.32 35.20 -30.55
N GLU A 84 11.03 35.27 -30.43
CA GLU A 84 10.26 34.90 -29.25
C GLU A 84 9.72 33.48 -29.30
N ALA A 85 9.57 32.89 -30.50
CA ALA A 85 9.01 31.56 -30.65
C ALA A 85 9.76 30.67 -31.64
N ILE A 86 9.82 29.38 -31.29
CA ILE A 86 10.27 28.29 -32.17
C ILE A 86 9.12 27.34 -32.39
N GLN A 87 8.90 26.92 -33.65
CA GLN A 87 8.12 25.76 -33.99
C GLN A 87 9.02 24.71 -34.63
N GLY A 88 8.97 23.50 -34.09
CA GLY A 88 9.68 22.34 -34.60
C GLY A 88 9.16 21.82 -35.95
N SER A 89 9.60 20.63 -36.28
CA SER A 89 9.24 19.94 -37.54
C SER A 89 7.97 19.06 -37.34
N GLY A 90 7.76 18.04 -38.15
CA GLY A 90 6.76 17.00 -37.90
C GLY A 90 7.42 15.67 -37.53
N PHE A 91 8.59 15.73 -36.91
CA PHE A 91 9.43 14.59 -36.48
C PHE A 91 10.05 14.90 -35.13
N ASP A 92 10.69 13.93 -34.51
CA ASP A 92 11.32 14.05 -33.21
C ASP A 92 12.41 15.15 -33.20
N ASP A 93 12.14 16.25 -32.48
CA ASP A 93 13.01 17.43 -32.42
C ASP A 93 13.73 17.54 -31.09
N VAL A 94 14.88 18.22 -31.11
CA VAL A 94 15.62 18.59 -29.90
C VAL A 94 15.87 20.08 -29.88
N ILE A 95 15.20 20.81 -29.01
CA ILE A 95 15.27 22.27 -28.94
C ILE A 95 15.95 22.69 -27.65
N TYR A 96 17.15 23.26 -27.76
CA TYR A 96 17.84 23.86 -26.62
C TYR A 96 17.27 25.26 -26.36
N ARG A 97 16.85 25.49 -25.14
CA ARG A 97 16.27 26.77 -24.73
C ARG A 97 17.26 27.90 -24.92
N HIS A 98 16.91 28.88 -25.73
CA HIS A 98 17.61 30.16 -25.89
C HIS A 98 16.97 31.21 -24.96
N LYS A 99 17.76 32.18 -24.50
CA LYS A 99 17.33 33.22 -23.53
C LYS A 99 16.16 34.09 -24.04
N ASP A 100 16.01 34.24 -25.35
CA ASP A 100 15.00 35.09 -25.98
C ASP A 100 13.70 34.32 -26.31
N PHE A 101 13.69 32.96 -26.30
CA PHE A 101 12.50 32.17 -26.58
C PHE A 101 11.49 32.24 -25.44
N MET A 102 10.24 32.56 -25.75
CA MET A 102 9.10 32.59 -24.83
C MET A 102 8.06 31.51 -25.16
N SER A 103 8.13 30.91 -26.37
CA SER A 103 7.28 29.80 -26.76
C SER A 103 8.06 28.80 -27.59
N ILE A 104 7.90 27.52 -27.23
CA ILE A 104 8.44 26.38 -27.97
C ILE A 104 7.30 25.44 -28.25
N ASP A 105 7.06 25.16 -29.52
CA ASP A 105 6.07 24.20 -30.02
C ASP A 105 6.82 23.09 -30.75
N GLY A 106 6.83 21.87 -30.18
CA GLY A 106 7.47 20.71 -30.80
C GLY A 106 6.81 20.31 -32.10
N ALA A 107 5.52 20.51 -32.24
CA ALA A 107 4.61 20.13 -33.32
C ALA A 107 4.18 18.65 -33.25
N ASP A 108 4.44 17.85 -34.30
CA ASP A 108 4.20 16.40 -34.31
C ASP A 108 5.55 15.70 -34.11
N GLY A 109 5.62 14.68 -33.27
CA GLY A 109 6.85 13.93 -33.00
C GLY A 109 6.94 13.51 -31.54
N HIS A 110 8.13 13.10 -31.14
CA HIS A 110 8.53 13.01 -29.73
C HIS A 110 9.61 14.06 -29.50
N ASP A 111 9.23 15.17 -28.90
CA ASP A 111 10.00 16.38 -28.90
C ASP A 111 10.62 16.65 -27.54
N THR A 112 11.91 17.02 -27.55
CA THR A 112 12.71 17.31 -26.36
C THR A 112 13.02 18.79 -26.26
N VAL A 113 12.70 19.41 -25.12
CA VAL A 113 13.18 20.74 -24.76
C VAL A 113 14.23 20.64 -23.69
N SER A 114 15.41 21.20 -23.93
CA SER A 114 16.55 21.07 -23.01
C SER A 114 17.04 22.41 -22.47
N TYR A 115 17.11 22.50 -21.14
CA TYR A 115 17.67 23.62 -20.38
C TYR A 115 19.12 23.35 -19.91
N ARG A 116 19.81 22.33 -20.43
CA ARG A 116 21.17 21.94 -20.03
C ARG A 116 22.21 23.06 -20.12
N ASN A 117 21.96 24.06 -20.97
CA ASN A 117 22.82 25.21 -21.14
C ASN A 117 22.53 26.35 -20.16
N ALA A 118 21.52 26.24 -19.31
CA ALA A 118 21.28 27.19 -18.24
C ALA A 118 22.31 27.02 -17.12
N PHE A 119 22.86 28.16 -16.64
CA PHE A 119 23.80 28.15 -15.53
C PHE A 119 23.12 28.32 -14.18
N ASP A 120 21.91 28.84 -14.18
CA ASP A 120 21.10 29.09 -12.99
C ASP A 120 19.93 28.08 -12.94
N PRO A 121 19.38 27.81 -11.75
CA PRO A 121 18.16 27.00 -11.59
C PRO A 121 17.01 27.47 -12.46
N VAL A 122 16.28 26.51 -13.05
CA VAL A 122 15.11 26.80 -13.88
C VAL A 122 13.82 26.39 -13.18
N ASN A 123 12.75 27.16 -13.43
CA ASN A 123 11.40 26.83 -12.98
C ASN A 123 10.55 26.58 -14.22
N ILE A 124 10.12 25.34 -14.41
CA ILE A 124 9.46 24.89 -15.61
C ILE A 124 8.00 24.50 -15.29
N LEU A 125 7.05 25.09 -16.00
CA LEU A 125 5.64 24.73 -15.92
C LEU A 125 5.21 24.03 -17.22
N ILE A 126 4.72 22.80 -17.10
CA ILE A 126 4.26 21.99 -18.22
C ILE A 126 2.74 21.79 -18.09
N GLY A 127 2.01 22.08 -19.18
CA GLY A 127 0.57 21.89 -19.22
C GLY A 127 -0.26 22.99 -18.54
N GLY A 128 -0.06 24.24 -18.92
CA GLY A 128 -0.93 25.33 -18.51
C GLY A 128 -0.25 26.66 -18.19
N GLY A 129 -0.09 27.53 -19.16
CA GLY A 129 0.38 28.89 -18.98
C GLY A 129 1.91 29.06 -19.15
N PHE A 130 2.41 30.22 -18.78
CA PHE A 130 3.83 30.54 -18.87
C PHE A 130 4.56 29.97 -17.65
N ASN A 131 5.71 29.35 -17.84
CA ASN A 131 6.60 28.99 -16.73
C ASN A 131 7.24 30.26 -16.10
N ALA A 132 7.98 30.09 -14.97
CA ALA A 132 8.62 31.23 -14.29
C ALA A 132 9.75 31.87 -15.12
N ALA A 133 10.31 31.16 -16.09
CA ALA A 133 11.23 31.71 -17.08
C ALA A 133 10.49 32.48 -18.18
N GLY A 134 9.14 32.43 -18.20
CA GLY A 134 8.30 33.08 -19.19
C GLY A 134 8.03 32.22 -20.43
N ASP A 135 8.47 30.96 -20.47
CA ASP A 135 8.33 30.09 -21.62
C ASP A 135 6.97 29.37 -21.62
N THR A 136 6.44 29.09 -22.80
CA THR A 136 5.29 28.20 -23.03
C THR A 136 5.77 26.99 -23.81
N LEU A 137 5.57 25.79 -23.29
CA LEU A 137 5.88 24.53 -23.94
C LEU A 137 4.59 23.90 -24.46
N ILE A 138 4.56 23.60 -25.77
CA ILE A 138 3.41 23.06 -26.48
C ILE A 138 3.89 21.83 -27.26
N ASN A 139 3.16 20.73 -27.20
CA ASN A 139 3.51 19.49 -27.89
C ASN A 139 4.97 19.10 -27.63
N VAL A 140 5.31 18.90 -26.35
CA VAL A 140 6.65 18.52 -25.89
C VAL A 140 6.49 17.34 -24.95
N GLU A 141 7.15 16.24 -25.25
CA GLU A 141 7.04 14.96 -24.54
C GLU A 141 8.22 14.74 -23.57
N GLU A 142 9.33 15.46 -23.79
CA GLU A 142 10.49 15.37 -22.89
C GLU A 142 11.02 16.77 -22.52
N VAL A 143 11.28 16.99 -21.23
CA VAL A 143 11.88 18.25 -20.76
C VAL A 143 13.06 17.95 -19.86
N ILE A 144 14.22 18.48 -20.25
CA ILE A 144 15.48 18.28 -19.51
C ILE A 144 15.88 19.59 -18.82
N GLY A 145 16.09 19.51 -17.52
CA GLY A 145 16.56 20.61 -16.68
C GLY A 145 18.02 21.02 -16.92
N SER A 146 18.57 21.72 -15.97
CA SER A 146 19.93 22.26 -16.00
C SER A 146 20.91 21.34 -15.25
N GLY A 147 22.02 21.88 -14.78
CA GLY A 147 22.93 21.23 -13.84
C GLY A 147 22.82 21.83 -12.44
N SER A 148 21.73 22.49 -12.13
CA SER A 148 21.44 23.17 -10.87
C SER A 148 20.09 22.70 -10.34
N ALA A 149 19.79 22.96 -9.07
CA ALA A 149 18.53 22.58 -8.44
C ALA A 149 17.31 23.24 -9.12
N ASP A 150 16.59 22.48 -9.92
CA ASP A 150 15.49 22.91 -10.76
C ASP A 150 14.12 22.66 -10.13
N HIS A 151 13.10 23.30 -10.66
CA HIS A 151 11.73 23.10 -10.20
C HIS A 151 10.79 22.83 -11.38
N PHE A 152 10.18 21.66 -11.41
CA PHE A 152 9.19 21.26 -12.40
C PHE A 152 7.80 21.26 -11.79
N THR A 153 6.84 21.88 -12.48
CA THR A 153 5.41 21.73 -12.17
C THR A 153 4.72 21.12 -13.40
N VAL A 154 4.21 19.90 -13.24
CA VAL A 154 3.67 19.12 -14.35
C VAL A 154 2.17 18.90 -14.13
N ASN A 155 1.36 19.53 -14.99
CA ASN A 155 -0.11 19.47 -14.97
C ASN A 155 -0.69 18.70 -16.17
N HIS A 156 0.15 18.11 -16.99
CA HIS A 156 -0.22 17.32 -18.18
C HIS A 156 0.48 15.96 -18.11
N GLY A 157 -0.22 14.87 -18.46
CA GLY A 157 0.34 13.53 -18.52
C GLY A 157 1.14 13.23 -19.79
N ASP A 158 1.71 12.04 -19.85
CA ASP A 158 2.52 11.54 -20.99
C ASP A 158 3.75 12.42 -21.31
N VAL A 159 4.39 12.95 -20.25
CA VAL A 159 5.60 13.76 -20.33
C VAL A 159 6.69 13.13 -19.47
N THR A 160 7.91 13.09 -20.01
CA THR A 160 9.12 12.76 -19.27
C THR A 160 9.80 14.06 -18.83
N VAL A 161 10.16 14.14 -17.54
CA VAL A 161 10.95 15.25 -16.98
C VAL A 161 12.22 14.70 -16.37
N ALA A 162 13.35 15.28 -16.77
CA ALA A 162 14.67 14.90 -16.28
C ALA A 162 15.31 16.11 -15.59
N GLY A 163 15.55 16.06 -14.28
CA GLY A 163 16.13 17.17 -13.54
C GLY A 163 17.55 17.45 -13.96
N GLY A 164 18.35 16.42 -13.97
CA GLY A 164 19.74 16.49 -14.42
C GLY A 164 20.71 16.52 -13.27
N GLY A 165 21.26 17.65 -12.89
CA GLY A 165 22.14 17.73 -11.74
C GLY A 165 21.65 18.78 -10.76
N GLY A 166 21.79 18.48 -9.48
CA GLY A 166 21.26 19.36 -8.42
C GLY A 166 20.28 18.62 -7.54
N GLY A 167 19.67 19.28 -6.60
CA GLY A 167 18.55 18.72 -5.85
C GLY A 167 17.25 19.28 -6.44
N ASP A 168 16.56 18.48 -7.24
CA ASP A 168 15.47 18.94 -8.08
C ASP A 168 14.10 18.73 -7.40
N VAL A 169 13.15 19.56 -7.74
CA VAL A 169 11.81 19.53 -7.17
C VAL A 169 10.77 19.33 -8.26
N TYR A 170 9.97 18.30 -8.11
CA TYR A 170 8.90 17.94 -9.02
C TYR A 170 7.54 18.08 -8.35
N THR A 171 6.66 18.89 -8.90
CA THR A 171 5.24 18.94 -8.50
C THR A 171 4.41 18.23 -9.57
N ILE A 172 4.00 17.00 -9.28
CA ILE A 172 3.30 16.12 -10.22
C ILE A 172 1.81 16.13 -9.91
N ASN A 173 1.02 16.76 -10.77
CA ASN A 173 -0.43 16.89 -10.63
C ASN A 173 -1.23 16.07 -11.66
N SER A 174 -0.54 15.33 -12.53
CA SER A 174 -1.16 14.51 -13.58
C SER A 174 -0.54 13.13 -13.62
N ALA A 175 -1.37 12.12 -13.88
CA ALA A 175 -0.88 10.75 -14.09
C ALA A 175 -0.16 10.63 -15.44
N GLY A 176 0.71 9.63 -15.59
CA GLY A 176 1.47 9.37 -16.81
C GLY A 176 2.75 10.20 -16.95
N VAL A 177 3.15 10.93 -15.91
CA VAL A 177 4.43 11.64 -15.87
C VAL A 177 5.53 10.67 -15.47
N THR A 178 6.64 10.67 -16.22
CA THR A 178 7.87 9.96 -15.88
C THR A 178 8.90 10.96 -15.39
N VAL A 179 9.48 10.71 -14.22
CA VAL A 179 10.65 11.45 -13.71
C VAL A 179 11.89 10.65 -14.03
N GLU A 180 12.92 11.27 -14.58
CA GLU A 180 14.22 10.64 -14.83
C GLU A 180 15.32 11.38 -14.05
N GLU A 181 16.05 10.62 -13.25
CA GLU A 181 17.19 11.13 -12.48
C GLU A 181 18.47 10.37 -12.77
N ILE A 182 19.61 10.99 -12.43
CA ILE A 182 20.93 10.41 -12.64
C ILE A 182 21.56 9.94 -11.32
N GLU A 183 22.14 8.75 -11.34
CA GLU A 183 22.87 8.20 -10.20
C GLU A 183 24.07 9.07 -9.80
N GLY A 184 24.24 9.31 -8.51
CA GLY A 184 25.49 9.72 -7.90
C GLY A 184 25.58 11.17 -7.46
N TYR A 185 26.81 11.60 -7.12
CA TYR A 185 27.12 12.87 -6.45
C TYR A 185 26.63 14.15 -7.19
N MET A 186 26.36 14.04 -8.47
CA MET A 186 25.88 15.16 -9.29
C MET A 186 24.34 15.21 -9.37
N GLY A 187 23.63 14.09 -9.04
CA GLY A 187 22.17 14.03 -9.02
C GLY A 187 21.56 14.90 -7.93
N GLY A 188 22.12 14.89 -6.74
CA GLY A 188 21.61 15.72 -5.63
C GLY A 188 20.71 14.95 -4.69
N THR A 189 19.70 15.61 -4.18
CA THR A 189 18.61 15.01 -3.41
C THR A 189 17.30 15.57 -3.93
N ASP A 190 16.48 14.69 -4.51
CA ASP A 190 15.37 15.06 -5.34
C ASP A 190 14.05 14.84 -4.60
N HIS A 191 13.07 15.69 -4.89
CA HIS A 191 11.83 15.69 -4.16
C HIS A 191 10.60 15.76 -5.09
N VAL A 192 9.71 14.78 -4.97
CA VAL A 192 8.42 14.78 -5.66
C VAL A 192 7.31 15.19 -4.69
N TYR A 193 6.56 16.21 -5.05
CA TYR A 193 5.28 16.58 -4.46
C TYR A 193 4.15 16.12 -5.37
N THR A 194 3.11 15.50 -4.82
CA THR A 194 1.96 15.05 -5.61
C THR A 194 0.63 15.27 -4.89
N SER A 195 -0.43 15.48 -5.67
CA SER A 195 -1.82 15.43 -5.21
C SER A 195 -2.57 14.19 -5.73
N LEU A 196 -1.89 13.31 -6.44
CA LEU A 196 -2.45 12.04 -6.93
C LEU A 196 -2.64 11.08 -5.76
N SER A 197 -3.68 10.25 -5.80
CA SER A 197 -3.96 9.25 -4.76
C SER A 197 -2.99 8.06 -4.77
N GLU A 198 -2.12 7.97 -5.77
CA GLU A 198 -1.09 6.94 -5.90
C GLU A 198 0.09 7.49 -6.69
N LEU A 199 1.32 7.26 -6.21
CA LEU A 199 2.54 7.61 -6.94
C LEU A 199 3.70 6.70 -6.52
N ARG A 200 4.47 6.28 -7.55
CA ARG A 200 5.73 5.55 -7.39
C ARG A 200 6.90 6.46 -7.78
N LEU A 201 7.90 6.53 -6.92
CA LEU A 201 9.14 7.21 -7.23
C LEU A 201 9.92 6.47 -8.33
N SER A 202 10.50 7.23 -9.23
CA SER A 202 11.50 6.73 -10.17
C SER A 202 12.83 6.47 -9.45
N ALA A 203 13.73 5.72 -10.08
CA ALA A 203 15.07 5.50 -9.54
C ALA A 203 15.80 6.83 -9.30
N PHE A 204 16.61 6.88 -8.24
CA PHE A 204 17.42 8.03 -7.84
C PHE A 204 16.63 9.26 -7.37
N VAL A 205 15.36 9.11 -7.04
CA VAL A 205 14.56 10.13 -6.34
C VAL A 205 14.39 9.72 -4.89
N GLU A 206 14.75 10.60 -3.95
CA GLU A 206 14.79 10.23 -2.52
C GLU A 206 13.52 10.61 -1.76
N ASN A 207 12.79 11.64 -2.17
CA ASN A 207 11.71 12.16 -1.34
C ASN A 207 10.37 12.20 -2.07
N LEU A 208 9.32 11.79 -1.36
CA LEU A 208 7.93 11.86 -1.81
C LEU A 208 7.08 12.53 -0.74
N THR A 209 6.32 13.54 -1.14
CA THR A 209 5.32 14.16 -0.27
C THR A 209 3.98 14.23 -0.96
N TYR A 210 2.97 13.62 -0.36
CA TYR A 210 1.59 13.79 -0.75
C TYR A 210 1.04 15.12 -0.22
N THR A 211 0.37 15.87 -1.06
CA THR A 211 -0.17 17.20 -0.73
C THR A 211 -1.69 17.21 -0.61
N GLY A 212 -2.33 16.04 -0.79
CA GLY A 212 -3.77 15.87 -0.62
C GLY A 212 -4.16 15.62 0.84
N THR A 213 -5.42 15.19 1.05
CA THR A 213 -5.97 14.88 2.38
C THR A 213 -6.85 13.62 2.37
N ALA A 214 -6.83 12.87 1.29
CA ALA A 214 -7.51 11.58 1.15
C ALA A 214 -6.50 10.45 1.25
N ASP A 215 -6.97 9.21 1.30
CA ASP A 215 -6.12 8.03 1.33
C ASP A 215 -5.13 8.02 0.15
N PHE A 216 -3.87 7.71 0.44
CA PHE A 216 -2.76 7.74 -0.49
C PHE A 216 -2.01 6.41 -0.51
N ILE A 217 -1.49 6.03 -1.67
CA ILE A 217 -0.56 4.92 -1.80
C ILE A 217 0.77 5.46 -2.34
N GLY A 218 1.79 5.44 -1.49
CA GLY A 218 3.13 5.93 -1.81
C GLY A 218 4.13 4.80 -1.99
N TYR A 219 4.83 4.79 -3.11
CA TYR A 219 5.89 3.83 -3.37
C TYR A 219 7.23 4.55 -3.50
N GLY A 220 8.20 4.13 -2.73
CA GLY A 220 9.61 4.48 -2.93
C GLY A 220 10.27 3.71 -4.06
N ASN A 221 11.57 3.55 -3.96
CA ASN A 221 12.44 2.84 -4.90
C ASN A 221 13.53 2.05 -4.15
N ASP A 222 14.71 1.84 -4.76
CA ASP A 222 15.81 1.11 -4.11
C ASP A 222 16.77 2.02 -3.32
N GLU A 223 16.49 3.34 -3.23
CA GLU A 223 17.26 4.30 -2.44
C GLU A 223 16.67 4.46 -1.03
N ASN A 224 17.39 5.18 -0.16
CA ASN A 224 16.84 5.56 1.13
C ASN A 224 15.80 6.67 0.95
N ASN A 225 14.53 6.36 1.03
CA ASN A 225 13.47 7.30 0.76
C ASN A 225 12.91 7.98 2.03
N THR A 226 12.40 9.18 1.86
CA THR A 226 11.50 9.81 2.84
C THR A 226 10.14 9.98 2.20
N ILE A 227 9.12 9.32 2.76
CA ILE A 227 7.74 9.34 2.24
C ILE A 227 6.83 9.98 3.29
N ILE A 228 6.18 11.09 2.93
CA ILE A 228 5.27 11.84 3.79
C ILE A 228 3.85 11.77 3.18
N ALA A 229 2.91 11.14 3.88
CA ALA A 229 1.57 10.89 3.40
C ALA A 229 0.53 11.94 3.84
N GLY A 230 0.56 12.37 5.09
CA GLY A 230 -0.18 13.55 5.55
C GLY A 230 -1.50 13.26 6.25
N ALA A 231 -2.58 13.13 5.56
CA ALA A 231 -3.88 12.81 6.16
C ALA A 231 -4.67 11.85 5.27
N GLY A 232 -5.39 10.93 5.88
CA GLY A 232 -6.04 9.80 5.22
C GLY A 232 -5.61 8.51 5.89
N ASN A 233 -6.07 7.38 5.40
CA ASN A 233 -5.53 6.09 5.79
C ASN A 233 -4.61 5.63 4.67
N ASP A 234 -3.32 5.77 4.88
CA ASP A 234 -2.33 5.72 3.83
C ASP A 234 -1.59 4.37 3.83
N VAL A 235 -1.12 3.96 2.65
CA VAL A 235 -0.30 2.74 2.51
C VAL A 235 1.03 3.12 1.87
N LEU A 236 2.12 2.86 2.58
CA LEU A 236 3.45 3.28 2.19
C LEU A 236 4.36 2.06 1.97
N LEU A 237 5.08 2.04 0.86
CA LEU A 237 6.07 1.03 0.52
C LEU A 237 7.38 1.74 0.23
N GLY A 238 8.42 1.46 1.00
CA GLY A 238 9.74 2.07 0.80
C GLY A 238 10.50 1.46 -0.38
N GLY A 239 10.42 0.17 -0.51
CA GLY A 239 11.28 -0.61 -1.39
C GLY A 239 12.54 -1.06 -0.64
N ALA A 240 13.67 -1.14 -1.33
CA ALA A 240 14.93 -1.42 -0.66
C ALA A 240 15.54 -0.11 -0.15
N GLY A 241 16.22 -0.17 0.99
CA GLY A 241 16.85 1.04 1.55
C GLY A 241 16.76 1.10 3.06
N ALA A 242 16.96 2.28 3.58
CA ALA A 242 16.67 2.63 4.96
C ALA A 242 15.71 3.83 4.92
N ASP A 243 14.42 3.53 4.98
CA ASP A 243 13.39 4.46 4.62
C ASP A 243 12.79 5.18 5.84
N ASN A 244 12.34 6.41 5.63
CA ASN A 244 11.64 7.18 6.64
C ASN A 244 10.18 7.35 6.19
N PHE A 245 9.25 6.83 6.98
CA PHE A 245 7.82 6.96 6.76
C PHE A 245 7.22 7.94 7.76
N GLU A 246 6.45 8.90 7.26
CA GLU A 246 5.61 9.79 8.05
C GLU A 246 4.17 9.67 7.54
N GLY A 247 3.34 8.91 8.27
CA GLY A 247 1.92 8.67 7.93
C GLY A 247 1.10 9.92 8.13
N GLY A 248 1.09 10.42 9.35
CA GLY A 248 0.44 11.67 9.72
C GLY A 248 -0.86 11.46 10.49
N ALA A 249 -2.00 11.71 9.89
CA ALA A 249 -3.27 11.58 10.59
C ALA A 249 -4.18 10.55 9.90
N GLY A 250 -4.49 9.48 10.59
CA GLY A 250 -5.30 8.40 10.06
C GLY A 250 -4.94 7.07 10.68
N ILE A 251 -5.13 6.01 9.95
CA ILE A 251 -4.57 4.69 10.21
C ILE A 251 -3.65 4.38 9.03
N ASP A 252 -2.36 4.50 9.26
CA ASP A 252 -1.34 4.44 8.23
C ASP A 252 -0.54 3.15 8.33
N ILE A 253 -0.34 2.49 7.18
CA ILE A 253 0.28 1.18 7.11
C ILE A 253 1.55 1.24 6.28
N VAL A 254 2.66 0.78 6.83
CA VAL A 254 3.84 0.44 6.02
C VAL A 254 3.72 -1.00 5.57
N SER A 255 3.79 -1.22 4.26
CA SER A 255 3.65 -2.54 3.64
C SER A 255 4.97 -3.01 3.04
N TYR A 256 5.26 -4.28 3.28
CA TYR A 256 6.42 -5.01 2.76
C TYR A 256 6.00 -6.15 1.82
N ASP A 257 4.84 -6.02 1.19
CA ASP A 257 4.28 -7.07 0.30
C ASP A 257 5.12 -7.32 -0.97
N ASP A 258 6.02 -6.42 -1.30
CA ASP A 258 6.99 -6.53 -2.40
C ASP A 258 8.32 -7.19 -1.98
N SER A 259 8.52 -7.52 -0.71
CA SER A 259 9.73 -8.22 -0.24
C SER A 259 9.88 -9.57 -0.92
N THR A 260 11.13 -9.94 -1.20
CA THR A 260 11.51 -11.23 -1.79
C THR A 260 11.98 -12.26 -0.77
N GLU A 261 11.99 -11.90 0.51
CA GLU A 261 12.37 -12.76 1.65
C GLU A 261 11.64 -12.32 2.93
N GLY A 262 11.63 -13.18 3.94
CA GLY A 262 11.06 -12.86 5.25
C GLY A 262 11.83 -11.74 5.94
N LEU A 263 11.11 -10.92 6.70
CA LEU A 263 11.63 -9.74 7.36
C LEU A 263 11.29 -9.67 8.85
N SER A 264 11.84 -8.67 9.52
CA SER A 264 11.41 -8.26 10.84
C SER A 264 11.20 -6.76 10.87
N ALA A 265 10.01 -6.32 11.26
CA ALA A 265 9.64 -4.91 11.38
C ALA A 265 9.01 -4.65 12.76
N SER A 266 9.32 -3.51 13.36
CA SER A 266 8.80 -3.13 14.68
C SER A 266 8.51 -1.64 14.74
N LEU A 267 7.29 -1.27 15.12
CA LEU A 267 6.91 0.12 15.39
C LEU A 267 7.57 0.64 16.67
N LYS A 268 8.01 -0.26 17.56
CA LYS A 268 8.90 0.04 18.69
C LYS A 268 10.35 0.09 18.20
N TRP A 269 11.24 0.35 19.15
CA TRP A 269 12.70 0.27 19.00
C TRP A 269 13.13 -1.21 19.01
N GLY A 270 12.85 -1.92 17.94
CA GLY A 270 13.08 -3.36 17.81
C GLY A 270 14.19 -3.72 16.85
N VAL A 271 14.40 -5.02 16.66
CA VAL A 271 15.33 -5.55 15.67
C VAL A 271 14.63 -5.61 14.32
N GLN A 272 15.10 -4.84 13.38
CA GLN A 272 14.63 -4.86 11.99
C GLN A 272 15.59 -5.68 11.12
N SER A 273 15.06 -6.36 10.13
CA SER A 273 15.83 -7.15 9.18
C SER A 273 15.13 -7.28 7.82
N GLY A 274 15.84 -7.79 6.83
CA GLY A 274 15.32 -7.86 5.47
C GLY A 274 15.19 -6.46 4.89
N ILE A 275 14.18 -6.24 4.09
CA ILE A 275 13.89 -4.95 3.43
C ILE A 275 13.56 -3.84 4.45
N ALA A 276 13.09 -4.18 5.66
CA ALA A 276 12.77 -3.22 6.73
C ALA A 276 14.00 -2.75 7.52
N PHE A 277 15.20 -3.11 7.12
CA PHE A 277 16.40 -2.83 7.91
C PHE A 277 16.77 -1.35 7.95
N HIS A 278 16.72 -0.74 9.12
CA HIS A 278 16.91 0.67 9.41
C HIS A 278 15.76 1.61 9.03
N ASP A 279 14.59 1.09 8.74
CA ASP A 279 13.41 1.91 8.51
C ASP A 279 12.97 2.66 9.77
N VAL A 280 12.42 3.83 9.57
CA VAL A 280 11.92 4.71 10.63
C VAL A 280 10.43 4.97 10.40
N TYR A 281 9.64 4.77 11.46
CA TYR A 281 8.19 4.96 11.44
C TYR A 281 7.81 6.16 12.32
N ILE A 282 7.08 7.10 11.76
CA ILE A 282 6.56 8.28 12.45
C ILE A 282 5.07 8.37 12.14
N ASP A 283 4.24 8.38 13.18
CA ASP A 283 2.78 8.40 13.05
C ASP A 283 2.32 7.29 12.06
N ILE A 284 2.73 6.05 12.34
CA ILE A 284 2.36 4.83 11.63
C ILE A 284 1.71 3.87 12.63
N GLU A 285 0.49 3.43 12.34
CA GLU A 285 -0.29 2.53 13.20
C GLU A 285 -0.23 1.08 12.74
N GLY A 286 0.21 0.80 11.51
CA GLY A 286 0.17 -0.56 10.97
C GLY A 286 1.41 -1.03 10.23
N LEU A 287 1.59 -2.36 10.27
CA LEU A 287 2.60 -3.07 9.48
C LEU A 287 1.93 -4.19 8.71
N ARG A 288 2.30 -4.31 7.44
CA ARG A 288 1.96 -5.45 6.62
C ARG A 288 3.22 -6.16 6.18
N GLY A 289 3.31 -7.46 6.50
CA GLY A 289 4.40 -8.33 6.10
C GLY A 289 4.35 -8.72 4.63
N SER A 290 5.10 -9.74 4.30
CA SER A 290 5.38 -10.19 2.94
C SER A 290 4.61 -11.48 2.56
N GLN A 291 5.18 -12.22 1.61
CA GLN A 291 4.74 -13.58 1.28
C GLN A 291 5.60 -14.68 1.95
N PHE A 292 6.43 -14.30 2.90
CA PHE A 292 7.41 -15.15 3.58
C PHE A 292 7.21 -15.02 5.09
N ASN A 293 7.91 -15.86 5.85
CA ASN A 293 7.84 -15.86 7.31
C ASN A 293 8.39 -14.55 7.88
N ASP A 294 7.53 -13.77 8.51
CA ASP A 294 7.83 -12.44 9.01
C ASP A 294 7.75 -12.37 10.55
N VAL A 295 8.37 -11.35 11.11
CA VAL A 295 8.25 -10.99 12.52
C VAL A 295 7.80 -9.54 12.61
N LEU A 296 6.57 -9.32 13.07
CA LEU A 296 5.97 -7.99 13.19
C LEU A 296 5.70 -7.66 14.66
N GLU A 297 6.05 -6.45 15.07
CA GLU A 297 5.83 -5.96 16.42
C GLU A 297 5.21 -4.55 16.38
N GLY A 298 4.04 -4.42 17.02
CA GLY A 298 3.40 -3.13 17.27
C GLY A 298 4.05 -2.33 18.39
N ASP A 299 3.43 -1.25 18.85
CA ASP A 299 3.98 -0.38 19.89
C ASP A 299 3.10 -0.26 21.14
N TRP A 300 2.73 0.92 21.58
CA TRP A 300 1.89 1.19 22.75
C TRP A 300 0.50 1.72 22.37
N GLY A 301 0.25 1.93 21.10
CA GLY A 301 -1.01 2.42 20.55
C GLY A 301 -1.81 1.29 19.94
N ASP A 302 -3.02 1.60 19.50
CA ASP A 302 -3.88 0.66 18.79
C ASP A 302 -3.28 0.39 17.41
N ASN A 303 -2.78 -0.81 17.16
CA ASN A 303 -2.07 -1.18 15.94
C ASN A 303 -2.90 -2.05 14.99
N MET A 304 -2.55 -2.02 13.71
CA MET A 304 -3.06 -2.90 12.67
C MET A 304 -1.93 -3.72 12.05
N LEU A 305 -1.86 -5.02 12.38
CA LEU A 305 -0.77 -5.90 11.98
C LEU A 305 -1.28 -7.03 11.09
N GLU A 306 -0.71 -7.16 9.91
CA GLU A 306 -1.06 -8.16 8.91
C GLU A 306 0.18 -8.97 8.53
N GLY A 307 0.20 -10.29 8.82
CA GLY A 307 1.35 -11.16 8.49
C GLY A 307 1.55 -11.34 7.00
N GLY A 308 0.45 -11.60 6.30
CA GLY A 308 0.47 -11.88 4.86
C GLY A 308 0.45 -13.36 4.57
N ALA A 309 1.47 -13.86 3.93
CA ALA A 309 1.63 -15.28 3.72
C ALA A 309 2.96 -15.75 4.30
N GLY A 310 2.98 -16.88 4.96
CA GLY A 310 4.17 -17.37 5.66
C GLY A 310 3.79 -17.93 7.03
N ASP A 311 4.77 -18.49 7.72
CA ASP A 311 4.62 -18.81 9.14
C ASP A 311 5.08 -17.57 9.92
N ASP A 312 4.13 -16.72 10.34
CA ASP A 312 4.41 -15.40 10.86
C ASP A 312 4.40 -15.34 12.39
N GLN A 313 5.17 -14.43 12.94
CA GLN A 313 5.18 -14.10 14.36
C GLN A 313 4.76 -12.65 14.53
N ILE A 314 3.61 -12.43 15.16
CA ILE A 314 3.04 -11.09 15.32
C ILE A 314 2.77 -10.83 16.80
N GLN A 315 3.19 -9.66 17.26
CA GLN A 315 2.93 -9.17 18.61
C GLN A 315 2.35 -7.76 18.54
N GLY A 316 1.14 -7.55 19.08
CA GLY A 316 0.47 -6.26 19.15
C GLY A 316 1.23 -5.29 20.06
N GLY A 317 1.22 -5.54 21.32
CA GLY A 317 1.93 -4.71 22.31
C GLY A 317 1.03 -4.27 23.45
N ASP A 318 1.02 -2.97 23.74
CA ASP A 318 -0.03 -2.35 24.53
C ASP A 318 -1.02 -1.68 23.55
N GLY A 319 -2.27 -1.52 23.89
CA GLY A 319 -3.28 -0.92 23.01
C GLY A 319 -4.33 -1.93 22.58
N ASN A 320 -5.36 -1.48 21.85
CA ASN A 320 -6.39 -2.38 21.33
C ASN A 320 -6.02 -2.72 19.88
N ASP A 321 -5.37 -3.84 19.70
CA ASP A 321 -4.74 -4.20 18.43
C ASP A 321 -5.66 -5.02 17.52
N HIS A 322 -5.47 -4.85 16.21
CA HIS A 322 -6.07 -5.69 15.20
C HIS A 322 -4.98 -6.53 14.52
N ILE A 323 -4.95 -7.82 14.80
CA ILE A 323 -3.91 -8.75 14.36
C ILE A 323 -4.50 -9.80 13.42
N TYR A 324 -3.92 -9.89 12.24
CA TYR A 324 -4.29 -10.87 11.21
C TYR A 324 -3.08 -11.73 10.86
N GLY A 325 -3.19 -13.06 10.99
CA GLY A 325 -2.16 -13.97 10.47
C GLY A 325 -1.97 -13.81 8.96
N GLY A 326 -3.09 -13.69 8.21
CA GLY A 326 -3.09 -13.31 6.79
C GLY A 326 -3.30 -11.82 6.57
N LEU A 327 -4.12 -11.47 5.57
CA LEU A 327 -4.53 -10.11 5.29
C LEU A 327 -5.93 -9.80 5.86
N ALA A 328 -6.15 -8.60 6.36
CA ALA A 328 -7.47 -8.15 6.83
C ALA A 328 -8.56 -8.23 5.75
N SER A 329 -8.19 -8.17 4.47
CA SER A 329 -9.10 -8.39 3.33
C SER A 329 -9.61 -9.82 3.20
N GLY A 330 -9.08 -10.78 3.99
CA GLY A 330 -9.40 -12.21 3.91
C GLY A 330 -8.83 -12.91 2.67
N LEU A 331 -7.95 -12.25 1.93
CA LEU A 331 -7.19 -12.86 0.84
C LEU A 331 -5.95 -13.53 1.42
N ASP A 332 -6.14 -14.75 1.89
CA ASP A 332 -5.05 -15.57 2.39
C ASP A 332 -4.83 -16.77 1.49
N VAL A 333 -3.56 -17.11 1.26
CA VAL A 333 -3.17 -18.27 0.45
C VAL A 333 -3.21 -19.59 1.22
N GLY A 334 -3.38 -19.56 2.55
CA GLY A 334 -3.58 -20.73 3.42
C GLY A 334 -2.41 -21.72 3.47
N GLY A 335 -2.39 -22.50 4.53
CA GLY A 335 -1.42 -23.58 4.69
C GLY A 335 -0.20 -23.22 5.55
N GLN A 336 -0.28 -22.14 6.29
CA GLN A 336 0.74 -21.61 7.19
C GLN A 336 0.45 -21.93 8.66
N SER A 337 1.39 -21.51 9.52
CA SER A 337 1.27 -21.70 10.97
C SER A 337 1.77 -20.45 11.69
N ASP A 338 0.83 -19.60 12.10
CA ASP A 338 1.13 -18.32 12.69
C ASP A 338 1.18 -18.35 14.22
N SER A 339 1.94 -17.43 14.78
CA SER A 339 2.01 -17.16 16.20
C SER A 339 1.61 -15.71 16.46
N LEU A 340 0.43 -15.51 17.03
CA LEU A 340 -0.21 -14.21 17.22
C LEU A 340 -0.38 -13.93 18.71
N SER A 341 0.02 -12.76 19.20
CA SER A 341 -0.17 -12.31 20.57
C SER A 341 -0.71 -10.88 20.56
N GLY A 342 -1.81 -10.65 21.26
CA GLY A 342 -2.38 -9.32 21.47
C GLY A 342 -1.49 -8.49 22.36
N GLY A 343 -1.48 -8.82 23.61
CA GLY A 343 -0.67 -8.15 24.65
C GLY A 343 -1.53 -7.52 25.72
N ALA A 344 -1.54 -6.22 25.84
CA ALA A 344 -2.37 -5.55 26.82
C ALA A 344 -3.38 -4.62 26.16
N GLY A 345 -4.66 -4.87 26.35
CA GLY A 345 -5.78 -4.13 25.76
C GLY A 345 -6.84 -5.06 25.21
N ASP A 346 -7.93 -4.50 24.71
CA ASP A 346 -9.02 -5.30 24.15
C ASP A 346 -8.71 -5.58 22.66
N ASP A 347 -8.12 -6.75 22.35
CA ASP A 347 -7.55 -7.08 21.05
C ASP A 347 -8.52 -7.86 20.13
N VAL A 348 -8.30 -7.72 18.84
CA VAL A 348 -8.97 -8.53 17.81
C VAL A 348 -7.93 -9.35 17.04
N ILE A 349 -7.94 -10.66 17.24
CA ILE A 349 -6.97 -11.58 16.64
C ILE A 349 -7.68 -12.53 15.68
N VAL A 350 -7.23 -12.57 14.44
CA VAL A 350 -7.79 -13.42 13.39
C VAL A 350 -6.68 -14.27 12.76
N GLY A 351 -6.66 -15.56 13.11
CA GLY A 351 -5.92 -16.56 12.33
C GLY A 351 -6.66 -16.89 11.04
N ALA A 352 -5.93 -17.13 9.97
CA ALA A 352 -6.55 -17.40 8.69
C ALA A 352 -7.34 -18.72 8.69
N ALA A 353 -8.49 -18.74 8.02
CA ALA A 353 -9.43 -19.85 8.04
C ALA A 353 -8.85 -21.16 7.44
N ASN A 354 -7.83 -21.05 6.61
CA ASN A 354 -7.21 -22.18 5.89
C ASN A 354 -5.81 -22.55 6.44
N ASP A 355 -5.38 -21.97 7.54
CA ASP A 355 -4.10 -22.29 8.16
C ASP A 355 -4.00 -23.75 8.57
N LEU A 356 -2.78 -24.27 8.52
CA LEU A 356 -2.47 -25.58 9.06
C LEU A 356 -2.58 -25.58 10.58
N PHE A 357 -2.13 -24.49 11.21
CA PHE A 357 -2.16 -24.33 12.64
C PHE A 357 -1.88 -22.87 13.05
N THR A 358 -2.72 -22.26 13.86
CA THR A 358 -2.51 -20.93 14.45
C THR A 358 -2.36 -21.06 15.95
N TRP A 359 -1.37 -20.36 16.52
CA TRP A 359 -1.27 -20.14 17.95
C TRP A 359 -1.65 -18.69 18.22
N ALA A 360 -2.76 -18.45 18.93
CA ALA A 360 -3.24 -17.11 19.26
C ALA A 360 -3.37 -16.93 20.77
N SER A 361 -2.94 -15.79 21.31
CA SER A 361 -3.09 -15.39 22.70
C SER A 361 -3.60 -13.95 22.78
N GLY A 362 -4.67 -13.69 23.54
CA GLY A 362 -5.15 -12.34 23.86
C GLY A 362 -4.24 -11.65 24.85
N ASP A 363 -3.85 -12.38 25.89
CA ASP A 363 -3.07 -11.97 27.07
C ASP A 363 -3.91 -11.13 28.05
N ASP A 364 -3.72 -9.80 28.24
CA ASP A 364 -4.46 -8.99 29.21
C ASP A 364 -5.54 -8.15 28.51
N GLY A 365 -6.83 -8.39 28.71
CA GLY A 365 -7.90 -7.59 28.12
C GLY A 365 -9.15 -8.39 27.80
N ASN A 366 -10.18 -7.75 27.18
CA ASN A 366 -11.36 -8.49 26.73
C ASN A 366 -11.24 -8.74 25.23
N ASP A 367 -10.68 -9.89 24.88
CA ASP A 367 -10.20 -10.17 23.55
C ASP A 367 -11.22 -10.87 22.65
N ILE A 368 -11.09 -10.66 21.36
CA ILE A 368 -11.88 -11.37 20.35
C ILE A 368 -10.93 -12.18 19.48
N ILE A 369 -10.90 -13.50 19.68
CA ILE A 369 -10.01 -14.39 18.93
C ILE A 369 -10.83 -15.28 18.00
N THR A 370 -10.50 -15.28 16.70
CA THR A 370 -11.09 -16.18 15.71
C THR A 370 -10.02 -16.97 14.99
N LEU A 371 -10.14 -18.28 14.97
CA LEU A 371 -9.22 -19.16 14.24
C LEU A 371 -9.92 -20.28 13.47
N GLY A 372 -9.24 -20.79 12.43
CA GLY A 372 -9.63 -22.00 11.71
C GLY A 372 -9.22 -23.28 12.44
N ARG A 373 -7.93 -23.39 12.74
CA ARG A 373 -7.28 -24.53 13.42
C ARG A 373 -6.18 -24.02 14.32
N GLY A 374 -5.95 -24.72 15.43
CA GLY A 374 -4.85 -24.36 16.34
C GLY A 374 -5.32 -24.11 17.76
N PHE A 375 -4.62 -23.25 18.47
CA PHE A 375 -4.85 -22.94 19.87
C PHE A 375 -5.17 -21.45 20.03
N ALA A 376 -6.25 -21.15 20.76
CA ALA A 376 -6.59 -19.80 21.21
C ALA A 376 -6.62 -19.78 22.73
N PHE A 377 -5.93 -18.81 23.31
CA PHE A 377 -5.90 -18.50 24.73
C PHE A 377 -6.47 -17.09 24.90
N GLY A 378 -7.51 -16.95 25.70
CA GLY A 378 -8.06 -15.63 26.04
C GLY A 378 -7.04 -14.86 26.88
N GLY A 379 -6.84 -15.28 28.10
CA GLY A 379 -5.93 -14.70 29.07
C GLY A 379 -6.65 -14.17 30.28
N GLU A 380 -6.36 -12.94 30.69
CA GLU A 380 -7.10 -12.27 31.76
C GLU A 380 -8.15 -11.33 31.15
N GLY A 381 -9.41 -11.52 31.46
CA GLY A 381 -10.50 -10.69 30.95
C GLY A 381 -11.72 -11.48 30.51
N ASN A 382 -12.69 -10.83 29.87
CA ASN A 382 -13.87 -11.53 29.40
C ASN A 382 -13.80 -11.69 27.88
N ASP A 383 -13.35 -12.85 27.45
CA ASP A 383 -12.92 -13.08 26.09
C ASP A 383 -14.01 -13.74 25.21
N ILE A 384 -13.90 -13.53 23.91
CA ILE A 384 -14.73 -14.22 22.92
C ILE A 384 -13.83 -15.02 21.98
N LEU A 385 -13.78 -16.33 22.19
CA LEU A 385 -12.97 -17.24 21.41
C LEU A 385 -13.83 -18.03 20.41
N THR A 386 -13.55 -17.90 19.12
CA THR A 386 -14.32 -18.58 18.06
C THR A 386 -13.45 -19.53 17.24
N ALA A 387 -13.82 -20.79 17.17
CA ALA A 387 -13.25 -21.76 16.24
C ALA A 387 -14.19 -22.05 15.09
N THR A 388 -13.69 -21.96 13.85
CA THR A 388 -14.48 -22.16 12.62
C THR A 388 -14.12 -23.42 11.85
N GLY A 389 -13.02 -24.11 12.20
CA GLY A 389 -12.52 -25.30 11.53
C GLY A 389 -12.43 -26.52 12.45
N SER A 390 -11.45 -27.40 12.22
CA SER A 390 -11.22 -28.63 12.97
C SER A 390 -9.89 -28.60 13.72
N ASP A 391 -9.74 -29.50 14.70
CA ASP A 391 -8.49 -29.65 15.47
C ASP A 391 -8.05 -28.35 16.18
N TYR A 392 -8.93 -27.81 16.99
CA TYR A 392 -8.67 -26.61 17.77
C TYR A 392 -8.73 -26.85 19.27
N MET A 393 -8.13 -25.92 20.01
CA MET A 393 -8.31 -25.78 21.44
C MET A 393 -8.59 -24.30 21.75
N LEU A 394 -9.71 -24.05 22.43
CA LEU A 394 -10.05 -22.76 22.98
C LEU A 394 -9.86 -22.83 24.50
N GLN A 395 -9.19 -21.84 25.07
CA GLN A 395 -8.99 -21.73 26.52
C GLN A 395 -9.24 -20.28 26.94
N GLY A 396 -10.26 -20.06 27.77
CA GLY A 396 -10.63 -18.73 28.28
C GLY A 396 -9.59 -18.19 29.23
N ASP A 397 -9.14 -19.03 30.18
CA ASP A 397 -8.25 -18.73 31.29
C ASP A 397 -8.94 -17.97 32.43
N GLY A 398 -8.94 -16.65 32.46
CA GLY A 398 -9.48 -15.91 33.63
C GLY A 398 -10.48 -14.81 33.25
N GLY A 399 -11.69 -14.93 33.78
CA GLY A 399 -12.80 -14.02 33.49
C GLY A 399 -14.06 -14.76 33.02
N ASN A 400 -15.06 -14.03 32.56
CA ASN A 400 -16.30 -14.66 32.10
C ASN A 400 -16.27 -14.76 30.57
N ASP A 401 -15.90 -15.91 30.05
CA ASP A 401 -15.56 -16.10 28.66
C ASP A 401 -16.70 -16.68 27.81
N VAL A 402 -16.64 -16.40 26.51
CA VAL A 402 -17.57 -16.96 25.52
C VAL A 402 -16.80 -17.79 24.50
N LEU A 403 -16.93 -19.12 24.57
CA LEU A 403 -16.25 -20.07 23.70
C LEU A 403 -17.20 -20.60 22.64
N ILE A 404 -17.01 -20.19 21.36
CA ILE A 404 -17.90 -20.49 20.25
C ILE A 404 -17.30 -21.59 19.37
N LEU A 405 -17.95 -22.76 19.34
CA LEU A 405 -17.48 -23.94 18.64
C LEU A 405 -18.29 -24.19 17.37
N ASN A 406 -17.74 -23.77 16.22
CA ASN A 406 -18.37 -23.85 14.90
C ASN A 406 -17.63 -24.87 14.00
N LEU A 407 -17.86 -26.17 14.17
CA LEU A 407 -17.25 -27.19 13.30
C LEU A 407 -17.98 -27.29 11.95
N ALA A 408 -17.32 -26.95 10.89
CA ALA A 408 -17.85 -27.09 9.54
C ALA A 408 -17.82 -28.57 9.07
N GLY A 409 -18.91 -29.32 9.33
CA GLY A 409 -19.24 -30.52 8.56
C GLY A 409 -18.34 -31.77 8.69
N GLN A 410 -17.51 -31.89 9.71
CA GLN A 410 -16.62 -33.05 9.92
C GLN A 410 -17.07 -33.88 11.13
N SER A 411 -17.23 -35.19 10.94
CA SER A 411 -17.72 -36.10 11.96
C SER A 411 -16.70 -36.55 13.03
N ASN A 412 -15.48 -36.08 13.01
CA ASN A 412 -14.41 -36.46 13.96
C ASN A 412 -13.36 -35.39 14.20
N ALA A 413 -13.73 -34.14 14.22
CA ALA A 413 -12.79 -33.05 14.47
C ALA A 413 -12.67 -32.84 15.99
N GLY A 414 -11.52 -33.15 16.55
CA GLY A 414 -11.19 -33.12 17.98
C GLY A 414 -11.13 -31.73 18.59
N GLY A 415 -12.19 -30.91 18.49
CA GLY A 415 -12.28 -29.62 19.16
C GLY A 415 -12.32 -29.78 20.67
N ARG A 416 -11.61 -28.89 21.38
CA ARG A 416 -11.57 -28.82 22.84
C ARG A 416 -11.82 -27.40 23.30
N ALA A 417 -12.56 -27.27 24.41
CA ALA A 417 -12.79 -25.98 25.04
C ALA A 417 -12.60 -26.10 26.56
N TYR A 418 -11.95 -25.12 27.11
CA TYR A 418 -11.67 -24.94 28.54
C TYR A 418 -12.05 -23.50 28.88
N GLY A 419 -13.01 -23.29 29.77
CA GLY A 419 -13.38 -21.95 30.25
C GLY A 419 -12.29 -21.38 31.11
N GLY A 420 -12.16 -21.90 32.29
CA GLY A 420 -11.12 -21.50 33.24
C GLY A 420 -11.67 -20.99 34.53
N GLN A 421 -11.39 -19.76 34.90
CA GLN A 421 -11.95 -19.12 36.10
C GLN A 421 -13.01 -18.11 35.67
N GLY A 422 -14.18 -18.15 36.29
CA GLY A 422 -15.30 -17.25 36.01
C GLY A 422 -16.53 -17.94 35.48
N ASP A 423 -17.60 -17.19 35.27
CA ASP A 423 -18.86 -17.74 34.76
C ASP A 423 -18.80 -17.82 33.22
N ASP A 424 -18.46 -18.99 32.67
CA ASP A 424 -18.16 -19.18 31.26
C ASP A 424 -19.37 -19.63 30.42
N THR A 425 -19.34 -19.29 29.14
CA THR A 425 -20.39 -19.66 28.19
C THR A 425 -19.83 -20.43 26.99
N TYR A 426 -20.22 -21.65 26.84
CA TYR A 426 -19.89 -22.52 25.71
C TYR A 426 -21.02 -22.56 24.69
N VAL A 427 -20.78 -22.09 23.48
CA VAL A 427 -21.78 -22.08 22.41
C VAL A 427 -21.45 -23.15 21.37
N VAL A 428 -22.22 -24.21 21.29
CA VAL A 428 -21.99 -25.33 20.38
C VAL A 428 -22.93 -25.25 19.17
N ASN A 429 -22.38 -24.89 18.03
CA ASN A 429 -23.09 -24.74 16.75
C ASN A 429 -22.81 -25.89 15.76
N THR A 430 -22.18 -26.96 16.21
CA THR A 430 -21.75 -28.08 15.35
C THR A 430 -22.40 -29.39 15.73
N THR A 431 -22.55 -30.29 14.76
CA THR A 431 -22.96 -31.68 15.00
C THR A 431 -21.79 -32.63 15.25
N GLY A 432 -20.53 -32.19 15.07
CA GLY A 432 -19.35 -32.98 15.41
C GLY A 432 -19.18 -33.15 16.92
N LEU A 433 -18.35 -34.09 17.34
CA LEU A 433 -18.07 -34.32 18.75
C LEU A 433 -17.02 -33.28 19.23
N VAL A 434 -17.39 -32.46 20.22
CA VAL A 434 -16.48 -31.52 20.91
C VAL A 434 -16.27 -31.98 22.35
N THR A 435 -15.09 -31.69 22.90
CA THR A 435 -14.79 -31.96 24.32
C THR A 435 -14.73 -30.65 25.07
N ILE A 436 -15.54 -30.53 26.10
CA ILE A 436 -15.52 -29.42 27.04
C ILE A 436 -15.03 -29.95 28.40
N LYS A 437 -14.14 -29.21 29.00
CA LYS A 437 -13.69 -29.44 30.35
C LYS A 437 -13.57 -28.10 31.08
N ASP A 438 -14.36 -27.90 32.05
CA ASP A 438 -14.32 -26.76 32.91
C ASP A 438 -13.76 -27.19 34.28
N GLU A 439 -12.72 -26.53 34.76
CA GLU A 439 -12.04 -26.80 36.03
C GLU A 439 -12.18 -25.63 37.02
N GLY A 440 -13.01 -24.62 36.71
CA GLY A 440 -13.32 -23.49 37.57
C GLY A 440 -13.88 -23.90 38.92
N LEU A 441 -13.86 -22.99 39.86
CA LEU A 441 -14.54 -23.15 41.18
C LEU A 441 -15.86 -22.38 41.19
N ASP A 442 -16.25 -21.86 40.07
CA ASP A 442 -17.40 -21.01 39.81
C ASP A 442 -18.65 -21.87 39.65
N ILE A 443 -19.82 -21.29 39.72
CA ILE A 443 -21.08 -22.01 39.86
C ILE A 443 -22.16 -21.60 38.85
N SER A 444 -21.79 -20.96 37.77
CA SER A 444 -22.75 -20.43 36.78
C SER A 444 -22.37 -20.68 35.33
N ASP A 445 -21.56 -21.72 35.06
CA ASP A 445 -21.15 -22.03 33.68
C ASP A 445 -22.29 -22.54 32.84
N THR A 446 -22.37 -22.06 31.61
CA THR A 446 -23.48 -22.28 30.71
C THR A 446 -23.06 -22.97 29.42
N LEU A 447 -23.69 -24.08 29.07
CA LEU A 447 -23.56 -24.77 27.79
C LEU A 447 -24.79 -24.55 26.91
N ILE A 448 -24.64 -23.88 25.79
CA ILE A 448 -25.68 -23.62 24.79
C ILE A 448 -25.56 -24.62 23.65
N LEU A 449 -26.53 -25.48 23.47
CA LEU A 449 -26.60 -26.54 22.45
C LEU A 449 -27.50 -26.10 21.29
N ASN A 450 -27.01 -25.32 20.34
CA ASN A 450 -27.81 -24.82 19.21
C ASN A 450 -28.20 -25.92 18.20
N THR A 451 -27.56 -27.06 18.26
CA THR A 451 -27.88 -28.24 17.40
C THR A 451 -28.97 -29.15 17.96
N ILE A 452 -29.37 -28.95 19.20
CA ILE A 452 -30.45 -29.70 19.86
C ILE A 452 -31.64 -28.78 20.02
N ALA A 453 -32.72 -29.07 19.29
CA ALA A 453 -33.85 -28.15 19.15
C ALA A 453 -34.60 -27.88 20.45
N ASN A 454 -34.73 -28.90 21.33
CA ASN A 454 -35.39 -28.79 22.64
C ASN A 454 -34.95 -29.92 23.56
N ALA A 455 -35.31 -29.84 24.84
CA ALA A 455 -34.92 -30.77 25.87
C ALA A 455 -35.35 -32.22 25.60
N SER A 456 -36.50 -32.45 24.95
CA SER A 456 -36.97 -33.82 24.66
C SER A 456 -36.13 -34.55 23.61
N GLN A 457 -35.28 -33.81 22.91
CA GLN A 457 -34.34 -34.33 21.91
C GLN A 457 -32.92 -34.51 22.47
N LEU A 458 -32.67 -34.11 23.71
CA LEU A 458 -31.36 -34.27 24.37
C LEU A 458 -31.30 -35.67 25.01
N SER A 459 -30.21 -36.37 24.78
CA SER A 459 -29.83 -37.60 25.45
C SER A 459 -28.49 -37.45 26.15
N VAL A 460 -28.34 -38.08 27.29
CA VAL A 460 -27.08 -38.12 28.05
C VAL A 460 -26.62 -39.57 28.17
N THR A 461 -25.40 -39.85 27.73
CA THR A 461 -24.76 -41.16 27.87
C THR A 461 -23.51 -41.06 28.74
N ARG A 462 -23.44 -41.93 29.78
CA ARG A 462 -22.26 -42.02 30.62
C ARG A 462 -21.27 -43.05 30.11
N ILE A 463 -20.01 -42.66 29.91
CA ILE A 463 -18.92 -43.58 29.56
C ILE A 463 -17.71 -43.28 30.47
N GLY A 464 -17.51 -44.17 31.45
CA GLY A 464 -16.49 -43.95 32.49
C GLY A 464 -16.82 -42.76 33.37
N ASN A 465 -15.94 -41.77 33.38
CA ASN A 465 -16.12 -40.51 34.12
C ASN A 465 -16.75 -39.40 33.25
N ASP A 466 -16.92 -39.61 31.97
CA ASP A 466 -17.40 -38.60 31.04
C ASP A 466 -18.92 -38.64 30.85
N ALA A 467 -19.55 -37.49 30.64
CA ALA A 467 -20.92 -37.36 30.18
C ALA A 467 -20.94 -36.95 28.69
N PHE A 468 -21.71 -37.64 27.88
CA PHE A 468 -21.90 -37.34 26.47
C PHE A 468 -23.33 -36.82 26.24
N LEU A 469 -23.46 -35.58 25.83
CA LEU A 469 -24.70 -34.90 25.47
C LEU A 469 -24.90 -34.97 23.96
N HIS A 470 -25.93 -35.62 23.48
CA HIS A 470 -26.16 -35.84 22.04
C HIS A 470 -27.66 -35.85 21.71
N SER A 471 -27.99 -35.84 20.41
CA SER A 471 -29.39 -35.97 19.98
C SER A 471 -29.96 -37.34 20.35
N ALA A 472 -31.17 -37.37 20.89
CA ALA A 472 -31.90 -38.60 21.16
C ALA A 472 -32.18 -39.47 19.91
N ASN A 473 -32.09 -38.87 18.71
CA ASN A 473 -32.24 -39.56 17.44
C ASN A 473 -30.93 -40.17 16.90
N ASP A 474 -29.83 -39.97 17.61
CA ASP A 474 -28.55 -40.56 17.28
C ASP A 474 -28.49 -42.03 17.68
N GLY A 475 -28.74 -42.92 16.72
CA GLY A 475 -28.88 -44.36 16.93
C GLY A 475 -27.58 -45.13 17.24
N SER A 476 -26.53 -44.47 17.74
CA SER A 476 -25.24 -45.07 18.03
C SER A 476 -25.32 -45.97 19.27
N SER A 477 -24.91 -47.25 19.14
CA SER A 477 -24.84 -48.24 20.24
C SER A 477 -23.47 -48.24 20.95
N GLY A 478 -22.74 -47.14 20.90
CA GLY A 478 -21.38 -47.00 21.44
C GLY A 478 -21.07 -45.58 21.91
N VAL A 479 -19.81 -45.18 21.81
CA VAL A 479 -19.41 -43.79 22.05
C VAL A 479 -20.06 -42.91 20.97
N PRO A 480 -20.83 -41.87 21.34
CA PRO A 480 -21.38 -40.94 20.35
C PRO A 480 -20.28 -40.29 19.51
N ASP A 481 -20.51 -40.19 18.19
CA ASP A 481 -19.58 -39.56 17.24
C ASP A 481 -19.88 -38.08 17.09
N ASN A 482 -20.93 -37.57 17.73
CA ASN A 482 -21.41 -36.19 17.64
C ASN A 482 -21.93 -35.70 18.99
N GLY A 483 -22.06 -34.39 19.12
CA GLY A 483 -22.52 -33.74 20.35
C GLY A 483 -21.37 -33.21 21.21
N VAL A 484 -21.59 -33.20 22.52
CA VAL A 484 -20.65 -32.67 23.49
C VAL A 484 -20.23 -33.76 24.48
N LYS A 485 -18.92 -33.91 24.66
CA LYS A 485 -18.34 -34.69 25.72
C LYS A 485 -17.96 -33.74 26.87
N LEU A 486 -18.60 -33.85 28.01
CA LEU A 486 -18.15 -33.21 29.25
C LEU A 486 -17.14 -34.15 29.91
N ALA A 487 -15.85 -33.78 29.84
CA ALA A 487 -14.76 -34.63 30.35
C ALA A 487 -14.75 -34.65 31.88
N ASP A 488 -14.52 -35.82 32.45
CA ASP A 488 -14.43 -36.03 33.91
C ASP A 488 -15.65 -35.55 34.75
N TRP A 489 -16.82 -35.34 34.10
CA TRP A 489 -18.03 -34.87 34.77
C TRP A 489 -18.39 -35.68 36.00
N TYR A 490 -18.40 -37.01 35.92
CA TYR A 490 -18.70 -37.88 37.06
C TYR A 490 -17.55 -38.06 38.06
N ALA A 491 -16.40 -37.54 37.77
CA ALA A 491 -15.30 -37.43 38.71
C ALA A 491 -15.37 -36.17 39.57
N GLY A 492 -16.23 -35.20 39.20
CA GLY A 492 -16.41 -33.93 39.88
C GLY A 492 -15.35 -32.90 39.55
N PHE A 493 -14.76 -33.00 38.34
CA PHE A 493 -13.74 -32.05 37.83
C PHE A 493 -14.24 -31.23 36.65
N ASN A 494 -15.56 -31.18 36.40
CA ASN A 494 -16.17 -30.34 35.38
C ASN A 494 -17.43 -29.70 35.98
N THR A 495 -17.57 -28.41 35.85
CA THR A 495 -18.50 -27.55 36.61
C THR A 495 -19.58 -26.88 35.80
N ILE A 496 -19.97 -27.41 34.62
CA ILE A 496 -21.09 -26.87 33.85
C ILE A 496 -22.41 -27.04 34.58
N GLU A 497 -23.02 -25.97 35.10
CA GLU A 497 -24.27 -26.00 35.89
C GLU A 497 -25.52 -25.89 35.00
N HIS A 498 -25.43 -25.08 33.95
CA HIS A 498 -26.57 -24.74 33.12
C HIS A 498 -26.42 -25.27 31.70
N ILE A 499 -27.46 -25.93 31.21
CA ILE A 499 -27.58 -26.33 29.80
C ILE A 499 -28.78 -25.63 29.18
N GLN A 500 -28.59 -25.04 27.99
CA GLN A 500 -29.67 -24.46 27.21
C GLN A 500 -29.75 -25.12 25.84
N THR A 501 -30.96 -25.46 25.40
CA THR A 501 -31.25 -25.96 24.04
C THR A 501 -31.64 -24.81 23.09
N ALA A 502 -31.69 -25.08 21.78
CA ALA A 502 -31.93 -24.07 20.76
C ALA A 502 -33.27 -23.31 20.90
N ASP A 503 -34.27 -23.88 21.57
CA ASP A 503 -35.53 -23.20 21.90
C ASP A 503 -35.49 -22.29 23.12
N GLY A 504 -34.30 -22.17 23.76
CA GLY A 504 -34.04 -21.33 24.92
C GLY A 504 -34.45 -21.98 26.24
N GLN A 505 -34.84 -23.27 26.27
CA GLN A 505 -35.08 -23.98 27.53
C GLN A 505 -33.76 -24.23 28.25
N ALA A 506 -33.67 -23.78 29.48
CA ALA A 506 -32.52 -23.97 30.35
C ALA A 506 -32.78 -24.99 31.44
N PHE A 507 -31.74 -25.75 31.78
CA PHE A 507 -31.75 -26.79 32.81
C PHE A 507 -30.54 -26.62 33.70
N GLU A 508 -30.70 -26.91 34.98
CA GLU A 508 -29.58 -27.03 35.89
C GLU A 508 -29.04 -28.47 35.87
N LEU A 509 -27.75 -28.64 35.72
CA LEU A 509 -27.10 -29.92 35.94
C LEU A 509 -26.75 -30.08 37.44
N PRO A 510 -27.10 -31.20 38.08
CA PRO A 510 -26.71 -31.38 39.47
C PRO A 510 -25.21 -31.58 39.59
N VAL A 511 -24.56 -30.79 40.41
CA VAL A 511 -23.10 -30.78 40.71
C VAL A 511 -22.58 -32.13 41.24
N SER A 512 -23.45 -33.03 41.66
CA SER A 512 -23.09 -34.39 42.06
C SER A 512 -24.27 -35.31 41.97
N GLY A 513 -24.21 -36.36 41.18
CA GLY A 513 -25.22 -37.42 41.16
C GLY A 513 -25.65 -37.82 39.76
N ASP A 514 -26.43 -38.87 39.64
CA ASP A 514 -26.90 -39.45 38.39
C ASP A 514 -27.69 -38.41 37.55
N ALA A 515 -27.12 -37.91 36.45
CA ALA A 515 -27.81 -37.13 35.43
C ALA A 515 -29.08 -37.83 34.88
N PHE A 516 -29.22 -39.12 35.08
CA PHE A 516 -30.38 -39.94 34.77
C PHE A 516 -31.68 -39.55 35.51
N ALA A 517 -31.60 -38.79 36.59
CA ALA A 517 -32.81 -38.41 37.33
C ALA A 517 -33.57 -37.22 36.72
N MET A 518 -33.02 -36.50 35.74
CA MET A 518 -33.66 -35.30 35.13
C MET A 518 -34.51 -35.62 33.89
N PHE A 519 -34.27 -36.74 33.23
CA PHE A 519 -34.93 -37.10 31.96
C PHE A 519 -35.75 -38.38 32.07
N GLY A 520 -36.15 -38.84 33.28
CA GLY A 520 -36.94 -40.01 33.58
C GLY A 520 -38.45 -39.81 33.37
#